data_0631ac79d088915ba0bc3e56364e72b5
#
_entry.id   0631ac79d088915ba0bc3e56364e72b5
#
_cell.length_a   1.000
_cell.length_b   1.000
_cell.length_c   1.000
_cell.angle_alpha   90.00
_cell.angle_beta   90.00
_cell.angle_gamma   90.00
#
_symmetry.space_group_name_H-M   'P 1'
#
loop_
_entity.id
_entity.type
_entity.pdbx_description
1 polymer ?
#
loop_
_entity_poly.entity_id
_entity_poly.type
_entity_poly.pdbx_seq_one_letter_code
_entity_poly.pdbx_strand_id
1 'polypeptide(L)'
;DDTEELEIAVDNTAFMDEFFSEIEETRQNIDKISENVEEAKKLYSLILSAPIPEQKTKDDLEQLTAEIKKMANSVRNKLKSMERNIEQDEARSSADLRIRKSQHSVLSRKFVDVMTKYNEAQVDFRERSKGRIQRQLEITGKNTTDEELEEMLESGNPSIFTSGIMDSQISKQALSEIEGRHKDIVRLESSIKELHDMVVDIAMLGSMIDRIENNMDQSVGFVERAVADTKKAVKYQSEARRKPLFLVVVAVLLLVALIIGLSVGL
;
A
#
# COMPACT_ATOMS: atom_id res chain seq x y z
N ASP A 1 20.28 -32.19 -21.77
CA ASP A 1 19.91 -30.79 -22.04
C ASP A 1 18.39 -30.60 -22.19
N ASP A 2 17.72 -31.35 -23.11
CA ASP A 2 16.26 -31.19 -23.36
C ASP A 2 15.39 -31.59 -22.15
N THR A 3 15.82 -32.55 -21.34
CA THR A 3 15.07 -32.98 -20.13
C THR A 3 15.19 -31.99 -18.98
N GLU A 4 16.32 -31.35 -18.77
CA GLU A 4 16.52 -30.33 -17.74
C GLU A 4 15.74 -29.04 -18.08
N GLU A 5 15.71 -28.61 -19.34
CA GLU A 5 14.91 -27.47 -19.80
C GLU A 5 13.41 -27.71 -19.62
N LEU A 6 12.95 -28.95 -19.88
CA LEU A 6 11.55 -29.34 -19.71
C LEU A 6 11.15 -29.39 -18.24
N GLU A 7 12.01 -29.89 -17.35
CA GLU A 7 11.79 -29.94 -15.91
C GLU A 7 11.74 -28.52 -15.29
N ILE A 8 12.64 -27.64 -15.69
CA ILE A 8 12.65 -26.22 -15.26
C ILE A 8 11.39 -25.49 -15.75
N ALA A 9 10.92 -25.74 -16.97
CA ALA A 9 9.72 -25.13 -17.51
C ALA A 9 8.45 -25.59 -16.78
N VAL A 10 8.34 -26.87 -16.43
CA VAL A 10 7.21 -27.44 -15.69
C VAL A 10 7.18 -26.91 -14.25
N ASP A 11 8.32 -26.83 -13.58
CA ASP A 11 8.43 -26.31 -12.21
C ASP A 11 8.08 -24.81 -12.14
N ASN A 12 8.48 -24.04 -13.14
CA ASN A 12 8.13 -22.63 -13.25
C ASN A 12 6.63 -22.39 -13.50
N THR A 13 5.98 -23.25 -14.30
CA THR A 13 4.54 -23.17 -14.56
C THR A 13 3.74 -23.49 -13.29
N ALA A 14 4.07 -24.55 -12.57
CA ALA A 14 3.41 -24.93 -11.33
C ALA A 14 3.55 -23.84 -10.25
N PHE A 15 4.72 -23.24 -10.15
CA PHE A 15 4.97 -22.14 -9.22
C PHE A 15 4.14 -20.89 -9.54
N MET A 16 4.03 -20.52 -10.83
CA MET A 16 3.23 -19.36 -11.24
C MET A 16 1.73 -19.62 -11.03
N ASP A 17 1.26 -20.84 -11.22
CA ASP A 17 -0.13 -21.22 -10.96
C ASP A 17 -0.46 -21.11 -9.46
N GLU A 18 0.43 -21.54 -8.58
CA GLU A 18 0.29 -21.39 -7.13
C GLU A 18 0.26 -19.90 -6.75
N PHE A 19 1.18 -19.11 -7.29
CA PHE A 19 1.23 -17.67 -7.06
C PHE A 19 -0.07 -16.97 -7.49
N PHE A 20 -0.59 -17.25 -8.68
CA PHE A 20 -1.84 -16.66 -9.15
C PHE A 20 -3.05 -17.09 -8.32
N SER A 21 -3.05 -18.34 -7.82
CA SER A 21 -4.08 -18.82 -6.89
C SER A 21 -4.06 -18.02 -5.59
N GLU A 22 -2.87 -17.76 -5.03
CA GLU A 22 -2.71 -16.92 -3.82
C GLU A 22 -3.15 -15.47 -4.05
N ILE A 23 -2.84 -14.89 -5.21
CA ILE A 23 -3.27 -13.55 -5.60
C ILE A 23 -4.79 -13.48 -5.65
N GLU A 24 -5.44 -14.47 -6.29
CA GLU A 24 -6.89 -14.51 -6.43
C GLU A 24 -7.59 -14.66 -5.07
N GLU A 25 -7.11 -15.56 -4.22
CA GLU A 25 -7.63 -15.72 -2.85
C GLU A 25 -7.50 -14.42 -2.05
N THR A 26 -6.33 -13.78 -2.11
CA THR A 26 -6.10 -12.52 -1.39
C THR A 26 -7.01 -11.41 -1.93
N ARG A 27 -7.22 -11.34 -3.24
CA ARG A 27 -8.13 -10.38 -3.87
C ARG A 27 -9.56 -10.59 -3.40
N GLN A 28 -10.05 -11.84 -3.37
CA GLN A 28 -11.40 -12.18 -2.89
C GLN A 28 -11.58 -11.81 -1.42
N ASN A 29 -10.57 -12.03 -0.59
CA ASN A 29 -10.60 -11.62 0.81
C ASN A 29 -10.68 -10.09 0.97
N ILE A 30 -9.95 -9.32 0.15
CA ILE A 30 -10.04 -7.86 0.14
C ILE A 30 -11.44 -7.40 -0.31
N ASP A 31 -12.02 -8.03 -1.33
CA ASP A 31 -13.38 -7.73 -1.78
C ASP A 31 -14.41 -8.02 -0.70
N LYS A 32 -14.27 -9.13 0.02
CA LYS A 32 -15.14 -9.47 1.15
C LYS A 32 -15.01 -8.47 2.30
N ILE A 33 -13.79 -8.01 2.62
CA ILE A 33 -13.60 -6.93 3.60
C ILE A 33 -14.33 -5.67 3.14
N SER A 34 -14.25 -5.31 1.85
CA SER A 34 -14.95 -4.14 1.30
C SER A 34 -16.46 -4.23 1.46
N GLU A 35 -17.06 -5.40 1.20
CA GLU A 35 -18.49 -5.64 1.45
C GLU A 35 -18.84 -5.47 2.93
N ASN A 36 -18.05 -6.06 3.82
CA ASN A 36 -18.24 -5.97 5.26
C ASN A 36 -18.10 -4.52 5.76
N VAL A 37 -17.21 -3.73 5.18
CA VAL A 37 -17.05 -2.29 5.49
C VAL A 37 -18.31 -1.50 5.10
N GLU A 38 -18.89 -1.77 3.93
CA GLU A 38 -20.14 -1.11 3.53
C GLU A 38 -21.32 -1.50 4.45
N GLU A 39 -21.36 -2.73 4.91
CA GLU A 39 -22.36 -3.16 5.89
C GLU A 39 -22.13 -2.49 7.26
N ALA A 40 -20.89 -2.37 7.72
CA ALA A 40 -20.57 -1.65 8.94
C ALA A 40 -21.01 -0.18 8.89
N LYS A 41 -20.83 0.50 7.75
CA LYS A 41 -21.32 1.87 7.54
C LYS A 41 -22.83 1.98 7.70
N LYS A 42 -23.61 1.00 7.21
CA LYS A 42 -25.04 0.96 7.41
C LYS A 42 -25.41 0.80 8.88
N LEU A 43 -24.75 -0.11 9.59
CA LEU A 43 -24.96 -0.32 11.01
C LEU A 43 -24.59 0.93 11.82
N TYR A 44 -23.50 1.63 11.51
CA TYR A 44 -23.15 2.92 12.10
C TYR A 44 -24.27 3.95 11.91
N SER A 45 -24.83 4.04 10.71
CA SER A 45 -25.93 4.96 10.42
C SER A 45 -27.20 4.61 11.19
N LEU A 46 -27.53 3.33 11.34
CA LEU A 46 -28.67 2.86 12.15
C LEU A 46 -28.48 3.21 13.63
N ILE A 47 -27.29 2.95 14.17
CA ILE A 47 -26.96 3.27 15.57
C ILE A 47 -27.04 4.78 15.82
N LEU A 48 -26.56 5.61 14.89
CA LEU A 48 -26.62 7.07 15.01
C LEU A 48 -28.04 7.62 14.89
N SER A 49 -28.91 7.01 14.11
CA SER A 49 -30.28 7.48 13.90
C SER A 49 -31.19 7.26 15.12
N ALA A 50 -30.91 6.25 15.94
CA ALA A 50 -31.71 5.89 17.10
C ALA A 50 -31.15 6.53 18.39
N PRO A 51 -31.98 7.14 19.25
CA PRO A 51 -31.53 7.60 20.59
C PRO A 51 -31.04 6.44 21.45
N ILE A 52 -31.74 5.33 21.42
CA ILE A 52 -31.38 4.07 22.06
C ILE A 52 -31.34 2.99 20.98
N PRO A 53 -30.15 2.66 20.43
CA PRO A 53 -30.02 1.63 19.43
C PRO A 53 -30.40 0.24 19.97
N GLU A 54 -30.98 -0.59 19.11
CA GLU A 54 -31.27 -1.97 19.46
C GLU A 54 -29.99 -2.73 19.80
N GLN A 55 -30.02 -3.56 20.85
CA GLN A 55 -28.85 -4.36 21.26
C GLN A 55 -28.39 -5.27 20.13
N LYS A 56 -29.32 -5.86 19.37
CA LYS A 56 -29.02 -6.68 18.21
C LYS A 56 -28.15 -5.96 17.19
N THR A 57 -28.48 -4.71 16.86
CA THR A 57 -27.68 -3.90 15.90
C THR A 57 -26.25 -3.67 16.40
N LYS A 58 -26.07 -3.49 17.69
CA LYS A 58 -24.74 -3.36 18.31
C LYS A 58 -23.97 -4.68 18.28
N ASP A 59 -24.64 -5.79 18.56
CA ASP A 59 -24.03 -7.13 18.54
C ASP A 59 -23.61 -7.51 17.10
N ASP A 60 -24.48 -7.21 16.11
CA ASP A 60 -24.19 -7.43 14.69
C ASP A 60 -22.97 -6.60 14.25
N LEU A 61 -22.86 -5.34 14.68
CA LEU A 61 -21.70 -4.49 14.41
C LEU A 61 -20.43 -5.04 15.07
N GLU A 62 -20.49 -5.50 16.32
CA GLU A 62 -19.36 -6.07 17.03
C GLU A 62 -18.84 -7.34 16.34
N GLN A 63 -19.74 -8.23 15.93
CA GLN A 63 -19.41 -9.42 15.17
C GLN A 63 -18.76 -9.08 13.84
N LEU A 64 -19.33 -8.13 13.10
CA LEU A 64 -18.81 -7.69 11.80
C LEU A 64 -17.44 -7.04 11.91
N THR A 65 -17.23 -6.22 12.95
CA THR A 65 -15.92 -5.61 13.26
C THR A 65 -14.86 -6.66 13.57
N ALA A 66 -15.20 -7.70 14.35
CA ALA A 66 -14.30 -8.80 14.64
C ALA A 66 -13.94 -9.60 13.38
N GLU A 67 -14.90 -9.81 12.47
CA GLU A 67 -14.68 -10.48 11.19
C GLU A 67 -13.77 -9.65 10.28
N ILE A 68 -14.02 -8.34 10.12
CA ILE A 68 -13.16 -7.43 9.35
C ILE A 68 -11.73 -7.48 9.90
N LYS A 69 -11.54 -7.37 11.21
CA LYS A 69 -10.23 -7.42 11.86
C LYS A 69 -9.50 -8.72 11.57
N LYS A 70 -10.17 -9.87 11.69
CA LYS A 70 -9.60 -11.19 11.40
C LYS A 70 -9.15 -11.30 9.94
N MET A 71 -10.01 -10.92 9.01
CA MET A 71 -9.72 -10.97 7.58
C MET A 71 -8.61 -10.00 7.19
N ALA A 72 -8.62 -8.78 7.73
CA ALA A 72 -7.59 -7.77 7.48
C ALA A 72 -6.20 -8.23 7.96
N ASN A 73 -6.11 -8.84 9.14
CA ASN A 73 -4.86 -9.42 9.63
C ASN A 73 -4.38 -10.59 8.75
N SER A 74 -5.29 -11.42 8.24
CA SER A 74 -4.95 -12.49 7.30
C SER A 74 -4.37 -11.95 6.00
N VAL A 75 -5.03 -10.95 5.38
CA VAL A 75 -4.55 -10.28 4.17
C VAL A 75 -3.20 -9.60 4.38
N ARG A 76 -3.04 -8.86 5.49
CA ARG A 76 -1.76 -8.24 5.88
C ARG A 76 -0.63 -9.24 5.95
N ASN A 77 -0.84 -10.37 6.64
CA ASN A 77 0.17 -11.40 6.78
C ASN A 77 0.52 -12.04 5.44
N LYS A 78 -0.48 -12.23 4.57
CA LYS A 78 -0.29 -12.78 3.22
C LYS A 78 0.53 -11.82 2.34
N LEU A 79 0.22 -10.52 2.35
CA LEU A 79 0.98 -9.50 1.62
C LEU A 79 2.44 -9.43 2.11
N LYS A 80 2.69 -9.50 3.42
CA LYS A 80 4.05 -9.56 3.97
C LYS A 80 4.80 -10.84 3.60
N SER A 81 4.10 -11.96 3.49
CA SER A 81 4.70 -13.23 3.03
C SER A 81 5.07 -13.16 1.55
N MET A 82 4.17 -12.62 0.72
CA MET A 82 4.43 -12.42 -0.72
C MET A 82 5.64 -11.51 -0.94
N GLU A 83 5.76 -10.40 -0.20
CA GLU A 83 6.91 -9.49 -0.28
C GLU A 83 8.22 -10.21 0.02
N ARG A 84 8.30 -10.92 1.15
CA ARG A 84 9.49 -11.71 1.50
C ARG A 84 9.87 -12.74 0.44
N ASN A 85 8.88 -13.40 -0.14
CA ASN A 85 9.12 -14.37 -1.21
C ASN A 85 9.66 -13.67 -2.48
N ILE A 86 9.16 -12.47 -2.80
CA ILE A 86 9.65 -11.67 -3.92
C ILE A 86 11.10 -11.20 -3.69
N GLU A 87 11.45 -10.81 -2.47
CA GLU A 87 12.81 -10.36 -2.12
C GLU A 87 13.84 -11.50 -2.13
N GLN A 88 13.43 -12.71 -1.72
CA GLN A 88 14.33 -13.87 -1.65
C GLN A 88 14.58 -14.52 -3.00
N ASP A 89 13.76 -14.25 -4.00
CA ASP A 89 13.72 -14.95 -5.28
C ASP A 89 14.47 -14.19 -6.40
N GLU A 90 15.62 -13.61 -6.08
CA GLU A 90 16.46 -12.87 -7.04
C GLU A 90 16.98 -13.73 -8.21
N ALA A 91 16.90 -15.07 -8.10
CA ALA A 91 17.42 -16.03 -9.08
C ALA A 91 16.44 -16.36 -10.22
N ARG A 92 15.17 -15.89 -10.17
CA ARG A 92 14.14 -16.18 -11.18
C ARG A 92 14.14 -15.18 -12.33
N SER A 93 13.42 -15.53 -13.41
CA SER A 93 13.37 -14.66 -14.59
C SER A 93 12.89 -13.24 -14.23
N SER A 94 13.47 -12.23 -14.88
CA SER A 94 13.13 -10.83 -14.64
C SER A 94 11.65 -10.54 -14.97
N ALA A 95 11.03 -11.30 -15.89
CA ALA A 95 9.62 -11.15 -16.25
C ALA A 95 8.70 -11.65 -15.13
N ASP A 96 8.97 -12.82 -14.54
CA ASP A 96 8.18 -13.38 -13.43
C ASP A 96 8.26 -12.47 -12.20
N LEU A 97 9.46 -11.97 -11.91
CA LEU A 97 9.68 -11.04 -10.80
C LEU A 97 8.86 -9.75 -10.98
N ARG A 98 8.81 -9.19 -12.19
CA ARG A 98 8.01 -7.99 -12.50
C ARG A 98 6.51 -8.25 -12.36
N ILE A 99 6.02 -9.39 -12.83
CA ILE A 99 4.61 -9.77 -12.66
C ILE A 99 4.25 -9.86 -11.18
N ARG A 100 5.06 -10.55 -10.38
CA ARG A 100 4.82 -10.71 -8.95
C ARG A 100 4.84 -9.39 -8.20
N LYS A 101 5.82 -8.51 -8.47
CA LYS A 101 5.89 -7.16 -7.90
C LYS A 101 4.66 -6.32 -8.26
N SER A 102 4.25 -6.35 -9.53
CA SER A 102 3.07 -5.62 -10.00
C SER A 102 1.79 -6.11 -9.31
N GLN A 103 1.57 -7.41 -9.22
CA GLN A 103 0.39 -7.98 -8.56
C GLN A 103 0.36 -7.66 -7.06
N HIS A 104 1.50 -7.79 -6.38
CA HIS A 104 1.62 -7.42 -4.97
C HIS A 104 1.29 -5.93 -4.76
N SER A 105 1.83 -5.04 -5.59
CA SER A 105 1.56 -3.59 -5.50
C SER A 105 0.08 -3.27 -5.70
N VAL A 106 -0.58 -3.89 -6.68
CA VAL A 106 -2.02 -3.71 -6.94
C VAL A 106 -2.85 -4.16 -5.74
N LEU A 107 -2.57 -5.34 -5.17
CA LEU A 107 -3.29 -5.84 -4.00
C LEU A 107 -3.06 -4.98 -2.76
N SER A 108 -1.82 -4.55 -2.52
CA SER A 108 -1.48 -3.67 -1.40
C SER A 108 -2.21 -2.34 -1.47
N ARG A 109 -2.25 -1.70 -2.63
CA ARG A 109 -3.01 -0.45 -2.84
C ARG A 109 -4.51 -0.65 -2.63
N LYS A 110 -5.08 -1.73 -3.16
CA LYS A 110 -6.50 -2.06 -2.98
C LYS A 110 -6.84 -2.29 -1.51
N PHE A 111 -5.98 -3.01 -0.78
CA PHE A 111 -6.14 -3.25 0.65
C PHE A 111 -6.07 -1.95 1.45
N VAL A 112 -5.07 -1.10 1.21
CA VAL A 112 -4.93 0.22 1.85
C VAL A 112 -6.16 1.09 1.59
N ASP A 113 -6.68 1.13 0.35
CA ASP A 113 -7.88 1.90 0.01
C ASP A 113 -9.12 1.43 0.81
N VAL A 114 -9.35 0.13 0.89
CA VAL A 114 -10.48 -0.44 1.66
C VAL A 114 -10.34 -0.15 3.15
N MET A 115 -9.14 -0.31 3.71
CA MET A 115 -8.90 -0.08 5.13
C MET A 115 -8.94 1.41 5.50
N THR A 116 -8.52 2.29 4.60
CA THR A 116 -8.67 3.75 4.75
C THR A 116 -10.13 4.15 4.77
N LYS A 117 -10.96 3.64 3.87
CA LYS A 117 -12.41 3.86 3.87
C LYS A 117 -13.08 3.37 5.15
N TYR A 118 -12.62 2.26 5.70
CA TYR A 118 -13.11 1.76 6.98
C TYR A 118 -12.70 2.68 8.14
N ASN A 119 -11.45 3.13 8.16
CA ASN A 119 -10.97 4.08 9.16
C ASN A 119 -11.77 5.40 9.12
N GLU A 120 -12.00 5.96 7.94
CA GLU A 120 -12.82 7.15 7.73
C GLU A 120 -14.25 6.97 8.27
N ALA A 121 -14.86 5.80 8.02
CA ALA A 121 -16.20 5.49 8.53
C ALA A 121 -16.23 5.41 10.07
N GLN A 122 -15.18 4.88 10.70
CA GLN A 122 -15.05 4.83 12.15
C GLN A 122 -14.85 6.22 12.75
N VAL A 123 -14.01 7.05 12.12
CA VAL A 123 -13.79 8.44 12.56
C VAL A 123 -15.08 9.26 12.43
N ASP A 124 -15.81 9.15 11.32
CA ASP A 124 -17.10 9.81 11.15
C ASP A 124 -18.13 9.38 12.21
N PHE A 125 -18.19 8.09 12.50
CA PHE A 125 -19.08 7.57 13.56
C PHE A 125 -18.69 8.12 14.94
N ARG A 126 -17.38 8.20 15.25
CA ARG A 126 -16.86 8.78 16.50
C ARG A 126 -17.28 10.26 16.63
N GLU A 127 -17.02 11.05 15.59
CA GLU A 127 -17.34 12.50 15.61
C GLU A 127 -18.84 12.76 15.73
N ARG A 128 -19.67 11.99 15.05
CA ARG A 128 -21.13 12.10 15.19
C ARG A 128 -21.63 11.66 16.56
N SER A 129 -21.04 10.61 17.12
CA SER A 129 -21.37 10.16 18.49
C SER A 129 -20.98 11.20 19.52
N LYS A 130 -19.81 11.84 19.37
CA LYS A 130 -19.37 12.99 20.20
C LYS A 130 -20.35 14.16 20.09
N GLY A 131 -20.77 14.53 18.88
CA GLY A 131 -21.76 15.60 18.68
C GLY A 131 -23.11 15.29 19.33
N ARG A 132 -23.50 13.99 19.38
CA ARG A 132 -24.70 13.54 20.11
C ARG A 132 -24.53 13.72 21.62
N ILE A 133 -23.39 13.35 22.18
CA ILE A 133 -23.08 13.56 23.61
C ILE A 133 -23.16 15.04 23.94
N GLN A 134 -22.53 15.91 23.16
CA GLN A 134 -22.57 17.36 23.36
C GLN A 134 -24.01 17.89 23.41
N ARG A 135 -24.84 17.50 22.46
CA ARG A 135 -26.23 17.91 22.41
C ARG A 135 -27.04 17.43 23.64
N GLN A 136 -26.79 16.21 24.10
CA GLN A 136 -27.45 15.70 25.32
C GLN A 136 -26.98 16.44 26.57
N LEU A 137 -25.71 16.83 26.65
CA LEU A 137 -25.19 17.68 27.73
C LEU A 137 -25.87 19.07 27.74
N GLU A 138 -26.04 19.69 26.58
CA GLU A 138 -26.77 20.95 26.44
C GLU A 138 -28.21 20.85 26.95
N ILE A 139 -28.92 19.77 26.63
CA ILE A 139 -30.30 19.51 27.12
C ILE A 139 -30.33 19.39 28.64
N THR A 140 -29.27 18.85 29.24
CA THR A 140 -29.16 18.79 30.73
C THR A 140 -28.69 20.06 31.36
N GLY A 141 -28.47 21.13 30.58
CA GLY A 141 -28.01 22.44 31.05
C GLY A 141 -26.49 22.56 31.23
N LYS A 142 -25.72 21.57 30.79
CA LYS A 142 -24.27 21.58 30.83
C LYS A 142 -23.70 21.97 29.47
N ASN A 143 -23.27 23.24 29.35
CA ASN A 143 -22.55 23.67 28.15
C ASN A 143 -21.07 23.32 28.29
N THR A 144 -20.57 22.58 27.31
CA THR A 144 -19.16 22.13 27.22
C THR A 144 -18.53 22.63 25.93
N THR A 145 -17.28 23.08 26.01
CA THR A 145 -16.47 23.30 24.79
C THR A 145 -16.05 21.99 24.16
N ASP A 146 -15.55 22.07 22.93
CA ASP A 146 -15.06 20.87 22.22
C ASP A 146 -13.85 20.25 22.92
N GLU A 147 -12.95 21.10 23.45
CA GLU A 147 -11.78 20.68 24.21
C GLU A 147 -12.15 19.99 25.53
N GLU A 148 -13.10 20.57 26.28
CA GLU A 148 -13.60 19.96 27.51
C GLU A 148 -14.26 18.61 27.25
N LEU A 149 -15.00 18.49 26.14
CA LEU A 149 -15.66 17.26 25.79
C LEU A 149 -14.63 16.17 25.42
N GLU A 150 -13.57 16.51 24.67
CA GLU A 150 -12.48 15.56 24.37
C GLU A 150 -11.78 15.10 25.65
N GLU A 151 -11.45 16.01 26.58
CA GLU A 151 -10.86 15.65 27.88
C GLU A 151 -11.77 14.70 28.68
N MET A 152 -13.07 14.93 28.65
CA MET A 152 -14.06 14.06 29.30
C MET A 152 -14.10 12.67 28.64
N LEU A 153 -14.00 12.59 27.32
CA LEU A 153 -13.97 11.33 26.59
C LEU A 153 -12.68 10.56 26.86
N GLU A 154 -11.53 11.25 26.87
CA GLU A 154 -10.22 10.64 27.14
C GLU A 154 -10.09 10.11 28.57
N SER A 155 -10.76 10.76 29.54
CA SER A 155 -10.74 10.31 30.94
C SER A 155 -11.26 8.88 31.15
N GLY A 156 -12.07 8.38 30.23
CA GLY A 156 -12.69 7.06 30.28
C GLY A 156 -13.69 6.90 31.44
N ASN A 157 -13.96 7.95 32.20
CA ASN A 157 -14.83 7.93 33.37
C ASN A 157 -16.22 8.50 33.07
N PRO A 158 -17.26 7.68 32.89
CA PRO A 158 -18.61 8.15 32.61
C PRO A 158 -19.21 8.99 33.72
N SER A 159 -18.71 8.94 34.95
CA SER A 159 -19.22 9.73 36.08
C SER A 159 -18.96 11.24 35.93
N ILE A 160 -18.00 11.63 35.09
CA ILE A 160 -17.75 13.07 34.79
C ILE A 160 -18.97 13.71 34.12
N PHE A 161 -19.71 12.96 33.30
CA PHE A 161 -20.89 13.44 32.62
C PHE A 161 -22.07 13.68 33.61
N THR A 162 -22.09 12.98 34.74
CA THR A 162 -23.17 13.08 35.73
C THR A 162 -23.01 14.23 36.72
N SER A 163 -21.80 14.78 36.86
CA SER A 163 -21.53 15.84 37.83
C SER A 163 -22.25 17.13 37.43
N GLY A 164 -23.09 17.65 38.35
CA GLY A 164 -23.81 18.92 38.17
C GLY A 164 -25.11 18.83 37.38
N ILE A 165 -25.60 17.65 37.07
CA ILE A 165 -26.87 17.47 36.38
C ILE A 165 -28.03 17.35 37.39
N MET A 166 -29.13 18.09 37.13
CA MET A 166 -30.33 18.05 37.99
C MET A 166 -31.05 16.70 37.86
N ASP A 167 -31.54 16.14 38.94
CA ASP A 167 -32.27 14.87 38.99
C ASP A 167 -33.69 15.02 38.40
N SER A 168 -33.79 14.97 37.07
CA SER A 168 -35.06 14.95 36.34
C SER A 168 -35.14 13.69 35.47
N GLN A 169 -36.35 13.30 35.04
CA GLN A 169 -36.55 12.15 34.19
C GLN A 169 -35.90 12.35 32.80
N ILE A 170 -35.90 13.57 32.29
CA ILE A 170 -35.23 13.99 31.06
C ILE A 170 -33.71 13.81 31.20
N SER A 171 -33.16 14.22 32.35
CA SER A 171 -31.74 14.07 32.63
C SER A 171 -31.31 12.58 32.68
N LYS A 172 -32.13 11.71 33.26
CA LYS A 172 -31.82 10.24 33.30
C LYS A 172 -31.77 9.62 31.92
N GLN A 173 -32.67 10.00 31.03
CA GLN A 173 -32.67 9.50 29.64
C GLN A 173 -31.44 10.04 28.86
N ALA A 174 -31.13 11.33 29.00
CA ALA A 174 -29.98 11.94 28.39
C ALA A 174 -28.67 11.28 28.86
N LEU A 175 -28.52 11.05 30.17
CA LEU A 175 -27.37 10.35 30.74
C LEU A 175 -27.22 8.94 30.20
N SER A 176 -28.31 8.17 30.08
CA SER A 176 -28.27 6.83 29.50
C SER A 176 -27.78 6.84 28.06
N GLU A 177 -28.20 7.83 27.25
CA GLU A 177 -27.71 8.00 25.87
C GLU A 177 -26.21 8.38 25.89
N ILE A 178 -25.79 9.32 26.73
CA ILE A 178 -24.38 9.73 26.87
C ILE A 178 -23.49 8.53 27.22
N GLU A 179 -23.87 7.76 28.23
CA GLU A 179 -23.11 6.58 28.65
C GLU A 179 -22.98 5.53 27.51
N GLY A 180 -24.09 5.30 26.80
CA GLY A 180 -24.10 4.40 25.65
C GLY A 180 -23.13 4.87 24.56
N ARG A 181 -23.19 6.15 24.18
CA ARG A 181 -22.29 6.72 23.16
C ARG A 181 -20.84 6.76 23.59
N HIS A 182 -20.58 7.08 24.87
CA HIS A 182 -19.23 7.04 25.41
C HIS A 182 -18.62 5.62 25.31
N LYS A 183 -19.37 4.57 25.66
CA LYS A 183 -18.92 3.20 25.50
C LYS A 183 -18.62 2.86 24.04
N ASP A 184 -19.47 3.33 23.11
CA ASP A 184 -19.26 3.11 21.68
C ASP A 184 -17.95 3.79 21.21
N ILE A 185 -17.65 5.02 21.67
CA ILE A 185 -16.40 5.73 21.35
C ILE A 185 -15.19 5.01 21.91
N VAL A 186 -15.19 4.64 23.18
CA VAL A 186 -14.05 3.96 23.84
C VAL A 186 -13.69 2.63 23.12
N ARG A 187 -14.71 1.86 22.73
CA ARG A 187 -14.46 0.62 21.95
C ARG A 187 -13.85 0.91 20.58
N LEU A 188 -14.26 1.99 19.96
CA LEU A 188 -13.84 2.36 18.62
C LEU A 188 -12.39 2.89 18.58
N GLU A 189 -11.94 3.63 19.61
CA GLU A 189 -10.61 4.24 19.64
C GLU A 189 -9.48 3.23 19.48
N SER A 190 -9.58 2.09 20.16
CA SER A 190 -8.61 0.99 19.99
C SER A 190 -8.60 0.46 18.56
N SER A 191 -9.78 0.31 17.95
CA SER A 191 -9.93 -0.17 16.56
C SER A 191 -9.36 0.82 15.55
N ILE A 192 -9.62 2.12 15.72
CA ILE A 192 -9.09 3.19 14.86
C ILE A 192 -7.57 3.18 14.87
N LYS A 193 -6.94 3.07 16.04
CA LYS A 193 -5.49 3.04 16.18
C LYS A 193 -4.87 1.81 15.51
N GLU A 194 -5.39 0.62 15.81
CA GLU A 194 -4.91 -0.62 15.20
C GLU A 194 -5.02 -0.59 13.67
N LEU A 195 -6.11 -0.01 13.16
CA LEU A 195 -6.38 0.11 11.75
C LEU A 195 -5.42 1.09 11.07
N HIS A 196 -5.17 2.22 11.71
CA HIS A 196 -4.20 3.21 11.24
C HIS A 196 -2.80 2.59 11.13
N ASP A 197 -2.35 1.89 12.18
CA ASP A 197 -1.04 1.23 12.20
C ASP A 197 -0.93 0.17 11.09
N MET A 198 -2.02 -0.57 10.83
CA MET A 198 -2.07 -1.55 9.75
C MET A 198 -1.97 -0.90 8.36
N VAL A 199 -2.67 0.21 8.14
CA VAL A 199 -2.62 0.97 6.87
C VAL A 199 -1.22 1.49 6.61
N VAL A 200 -0.59 2.11 7.62
CA VAL A 200 0.78 2.62 7.52
C VAL A 200 1.79 1.51 7.22
N ASP A 201 1.66 0.38 7.91
CA ASP A 201 2.52 -0.79 7.75
C ASP A 201 2.48 -1.32 6.29
N ILE A 202 1.29 -1.47 5.71
CA ILE A 202 1.14 -1.94 4.32
C ILE A 202 1.50 -0.86 3.28
N ALA A 203 1.24 0.41 3.56
CA ALA A 203 1.64 1.50 2.68
C ALA A 203 3.18 1.60 2.55
N MET A 204 3.90 1.30 3.65
CA MET A 204 5.37 1.24 3.62
C MET A 204 5.88 0.11 2.72
N LEU A 205 5.26 -1.09 2.75
CA LEU A 205 5.60 -2.22 1.87
C LEU A 205 5.47 -1.80 0.39
N GLY A 206 4.33 -1.23 0.00
CA GLY A 206 4.11 -0.75 -1.37
C GLY A 206 5.15 0.27 -1.83
N SER A 207 5.58 1.18 -0.95
CA SER A 207 6.60 2.20 -1.28
C SER A 207 8.01 1.63 -1.46
N MET A 208 8.34 0.53 -0.80
CA MET A 208 9.63 -0.16 -0.99
C MET A 208 9.70 -0.81 -2.38
N ILE A 209 8.61 -1.42 -2.83
CA ILE A 209 8.52 -2.02 -4.17
C ILE A 209 8.61 -0.97 -5.27
N ASP A 210 7.92 0.17 -5.12
CA ASP A 210 8.00 1.29 -6.06
C ASP A 210 9.43 1.89 -6.14
N ARG A 211 10.19 1.91 -5.03
CA ARG A 211 11.60 2.35 -5.03
C ARG A 211 12.52 1.36 -5.76
N ILE A 212 12.29 0.08 -5.62
CA ILE A 212 13.07 -0.97 -6.30
C ILE A 212 12.79 -0.90 -7.80
N GLU A 213 11.54 -0.69 -8.21
CA GLU A 213 11.16 -0.53 -9.63
C GLU A 213 11.83 0.71 -10.25
N ASN A 214 11.81 1.85 -9.55
CA ASN A 214 12.52 3.07 -9.99
C ASN A 214 14.05 2.87 -10.07
N ASN A 215 14.65 2.12 -9.14
CA ASN A 215 16.07 1.80 -9.19
C ASN A 215 16.41 0.82 -10.33
N MET A 216 15.52 -0.13 -10.64
CA MET A 216 15.69 -1.04 -11.78
C MET A 216 15.57 -0.30 -13.12
N ASP A 217 14.60 0.61 -13.28
CA ASP A 217 14.48 1.43 -14.50
C ASP A 217 15.70 2.33 -14.69
N GLN A 218 16.24 2.89 -13.62
CA GLN A 218 17.51 3.61 -13.67
C GLN A 218 18.67 2.68 -14.07
N SER A 219 18.74 1.46 -13.54
CA SER A 219 19.78 0.49 -13.86
C SER A 219 19.71 0.04 -15.32
N VAL A 220 18.52 -0.19 -15.87
CA VAL A 220 18.30 -0.48 -17.30
C VAL A 220 18.75 0.71 -18.15
N GLY A 221 18.40 1.93 -17.76
CA GLY A 221 18.88 3.15 -18.44
C GLY A 221 20.40 3.31 -18.40
N PHE A 222 21.08 2.89 -17.33
CA PHE A 222 22.55 2.87 -17.25
C PHE A 222 23.15 1.81 -18.18
N VAL A 223 22.56 0.62 -18.26
CA VAL A 223 23.01 -0.46 -19.17
C VAL A 223 22.83 -0.05 -20.63
N GLU A 224 21.71 0.54 -21.01
CA GLU A 224 21.50 1.06 -22.37
C GLU A 224 22.50 2.17 -22.75
N ARG A 225 22.78 3.10 -21.82
CA ARG A 225 23.80 4.15 -22.02
C ARG A 225 25.19 3.53 -22.14
N ALA A 226 25.56 2.57 -21.29
CA ALA A 226 26.83 1.87 -21.35
C ALA A 226 27.00 1.12 -22.67
N VAL A 227 25.96 0.45 -23.18
CA VAL A 227 25.96 -0.20 -24.50
C VAL A 227 26.09 0.81 -25.63
N ALA A 228 25.39 1.96 -25.55
CA ALA A 228 25.49 3.02 -26.54
C ALA A 228 26.88 3.67 -26.56
N ASP A 229 27.48 3.90 -25.39
CA ASP A 229 28.83 4.48 -25.27
C ASP A 229 29.90 3.47 -25.72
N THR A 230 29.72 2.16 -25.44
CA THR A 230 30.59 1.12 -25.96
C THR A 230 30.53 1.03 -27.49
N LYS A 231 29.35 1.13 -28.11
CA LYS A 231 29.21 1.21 -29.56
C LYS A 231 29.89 2.46 -30.15
N LYS A 232 29.80 3.62 -29.50
CA LYS A 232 30.53 4.83 -29.90
C LYS A 232 32.05 4.64 -29.79
N ALA A 233 32.52 4.08 -28.67
CA ALA A 233 33.95 3.81 -28.46
C ALA A 233 34.52 2.86 -29.52
N VAL A 234 33.82 1.78 -29.88
CA VAL A 234 34.20 0.87 -30.98
C VAL A 234 34.25 1.58 -32.32
N LYS A 235 33.28 2.47 -32.62
CA LYS A 235 33.28 3.29 -33.84
C LYS A 235 34.47 4.24 -33.90
N TYR A 236 34.76 4.95 -32.83
CA TYR A 236 35.96 5.83 -32.75
C TYR A 236 37.27 5.06 -32.90
N GLN A 237 37.34 3.85 -32.33
CA GLN A 237 38.53 3.01 -32.45
C GLN A 237 38.73 2.52 -33.90
N SER A 238 37.67 2.22 -34.64
CA SER A 238 37.76 1.85 -36.07
C SER A 238 38.14 3.04 -36.95
N GLU A 239 37.69 4.23 -36.68
CA GLU A 239 38.07 5.44 -37.38
C GLU A 239 39.51 5.86 -37.07
N ALA A 240 39.98 5.70 -35.82
CA ALA A 240 41.36 5.98 -35.45
C ALA A 240 42.36 5.06 -36.14
N ARG A 241 42.01 3.83 -36.49
CA ARG A 241 42.84 2.90 -37.25
C ARG A 241 42.91 3.21 -38.75
N ARG A 242 41.90 3.83 -39.33
CA ARG A 242 41.88 4.20 -40.74
C ARG A 242 42.83 5.35 -41.07
N LYS A 243 42.96 6.37 -40.19
CA LYS A 243 43.83 7.51 -40.40
C LYS A 243 45.32 7.18 -40.58
N PRO A 244 45.97 6.34 -39.74
CA PRO A 244 47.33 5.97 -39.95
C PRO A 244 47.53 5.11 -41.20
N LEU A 245 46.57 4.24 -41.54
CA LEU A 245 46.65 3.44 -42.75
C LEU A 245 46.64 4.32 -44.03
N PHE A 246 45.81 5.36 -44.06
CA PHE A 246 45.74 6.31 -45.14
C PHE A 246 47.09 7.11 -45.29
N LEU A 247 47.68 7.55 -44.19
CA LEU A 247 48.99 8.21 -44.16
C LEU A 247 50.11 7.30 -44.66
N VAL A 248 50.11 6.02 -44.32
CA VAL A 248 51.07 5.06 -44.81
C VAL A 248 50.93 4.87 -46.32
N VAL A 249 49.73 4.73 -46.87
CA VAL A 249 49.49 4.60 -48.31
C VAL A 249 49.96 5.84 -49.06
N VAL A 250 49.68 7.03 -48.55
CA VAL A 250 50.14 8.29 -49.18
C VAL A 250 51.64 8.40 -49.15
N ALA A 251 52.32 8.04 -48.06
CA ALA A 251 53.79 8.01 -47.96
C ALA A 251 54.44 7.04 -48.95
N VAL A 252 53.84 5.85 -49.11
CA VAL A 252 54.35 4.87 -50.12
C VAL A 252 54.19 5.40 -51.54
N LEU A 253 53.05 6.00 -51.89
CA LEU A 253 52.82 6.60 -53.22
C LEU A 253 53.80 7.74 -53.52
N LEU A 254 54.12 8.61 -52.54
CA LEU A 254 55.11 9.64 -52.68
C LEU A 254 56.51 9.09 -52.88
N LEU A 255 56.89 8.02 -52.17
CA LEU A 255 58.17 7.33 -52.31
C LEU A 255 58.34 6.70 -53.69
N VAL A 256 57.27 6.06 -54.22
CA VAL A 256 57.28 5.49 -55.59
C VAL A 256 57.40 6.60 -56.64
N ALA A 257 56.65 7.72 -56.50
CA ALA A 257 56.76 8.84 -57.39
C ALA A 257 58.16 9.44 -57.41
N LEU A 258 58.82 9.54 -56.26
CA LEU A 258 60.19 10.03 -56.14
C LEU A 258 61.23 9.12 -56.81
N ILE A 259 61.05 7.79 -56.70
CA ILE A 259 61.90 6.79 -57.35
C ILE A 259 61.73 6.88 -58.87
N ILE A 260 60.48 6.99 -59.36
CA ILE A 260 60.25 7.13 -60.80
C ILE A 260 60.79 8.44 -61.35
N GLY A 261 60.65 9.56 -60.62
CA GLY A 261 61.19 10.86 -60.98
C GLY A 261 62.74 10.84 -61.08
N LEU A 262 63.39 10.14 -60.16
CA LEU A 262 64.84 9.95 -60.18
C LEU A 262 65.29 9.03 -61.29
N SER A 263 64.49 8.00 -61.67
CA SER A 263 64.87 7.08 -62.76
C SER A 263 64.62 7.63 -64.16
N VAL A 264 63.77 8.66 -64.34
CA VAL A 264 63.50 9.31 -65.65
C VAL A 264 64.34 10.57 -65.80
N GLY A 265 64.94 11.11 -64.73
CA GLY A 265 65.80 12.30 -64.77
C GLY A 265 67.32 12.01 -64.84
N LEU A 266 67.68 10.75 -64.90
CA LEU A 266 69.04 10.24 -65.20
C LEU A 266 69.03 9.62 -66.63
#